data_62698d13b78dc4c53c576802db9002a8
#
_entry.id   62698d13b78dc4c53c576802db9002a8
#
_cell.length_a   1.000
_cell.length_b   1.000
_cell.length_c   1.000
_cell.angle_alpha   90.00
_cell.angle_beta   90.00
_cell.angle_gamma   90.00
#
_symmetry.space_group_name_H-M   'P 1'
#
loop_
_entity.id
_entity.type
_entity.pdbx_description
1 polymer ?
#
loop_
_entity_poly.entity_id
_entity_poly.type
_entity_poly.pdbx_seq_one_letter_code
_entity_poly.pdbx_strand_id
1 'polypeptide(L)'
;PNARLIWAHSGIGGAPVERVRALLAKYPKLMGELSYRPGLTDGAGGLSAEWKALLTAHSERFLVGSDTWINARWAGYEGLMNEARRWLADLPEPAARRIAWENGARLFGLPTPAR
;
A
#
# COMPACT_ATOMS: atom_id res chain seq x y z
N PRO A 1 -13.91 -17.85 -8.08
CA PRO A 1 -12.56 -18.01 -8.65
C PRO A 1 -12.02 -16.73 -9.33
N ASN A 2 -12.92 -15.81 -9.75
CA ASN A 2 -12.52 -14.59 -10.48
C ASN A 2 -12.62 -13.30 -9.67
N ALA A 3 -12.90 -13.36 -8.37
CA ALA A 3 -12.93 -12.19 -7.51
C ALA A 3 -11.55 -11.55 -7.40
N ARG A 4 -11.51 -10.23 -7.54
CA ARG A 4 -10.37 -9.40 -7.17
C ARG A 4 -10.61 -8.88 -5.76
N LEU A 5 -9.66 -9.12 -4.87
CA LEU A 5 -9.81 -8.79 -3.45
C LEU A 5 -8.75 -7.76 -3.07
N ILE A 6 -9.19 -6.63 -2.51
CA ILE A 6 -8.32 -5.65 -1.87
C ILE A 6 -8.50 -5.79 -0.37
N TRP A 7 -7.42 -6.13 0.33
CA TRP A 7 -7.41 -6.26 1.77
C TRP A 7 -7.07 -4.92 2.39
N ALA A 8 -8.12 -4.24 2.85
CA ALA A 8 -8.00 -2.93 3.48
C ALA A 8 -7.04 -2.96 4.67
N HIS A 9 -6.18 -1.96 4.76
CA HIS A 9 -5.17 -1.78 5.81
C HIS A 9 -4.17 -2.94 5.92
N SER A 10 -4.17 -3.90 5.03
CA SER A 10 -3.33 -5.12 5.08
C SER A 10 -3.28 -5.74 6.48
N GLY A 11 -4.43 -5.76 7.17
CA GLY A 11 -4.60 -6.30 8.53
C GLY A 11 -4.53 -5.24 9.64
N ILE A 12 -5.60 -4.45 9.79
CA ILE A 12 -5.73 -3.34 10.76
C ILE A 12 -5.45 -3.76 12.21
N GLY A 13 -5.65 -5.01 12.57
CA GLY A 13 -5.33 -5.56 13.89
C GLY A 13 -3.83 -5.72 14.18
N GLY A 14 -2.94 -5.20 13.32
CA GLY A 14 -1.49 -5.33 13.52
C GLY A 14 -0.96 -6.72 13.20
N ALA A 15 -1.54 -7.41 12.22
CA ALA A 15 -1.02 -8.71 11.77
C ALA A 15 0.48 -8.60 11.45
N PRO A 16 1.33 -9.53 11.94
CA PRO A 16 2.75 -9.51 11.63
C PRO A 16 3.02 -9.55 10.13
N VAL A 17 4.11 -8.94 9.69
CA VAL A 17 4.53 -8.90 8.27
C VAL A 17 4.58 -10.31 7.66
N GLU A 18 5.03 -11.30 8.42
CA GLU A 18 5.07 -12.70 7.98
C GLU A 18 3.67 -13.27 7.67
N ARG A 19 2.66 -12.86 8.40
CA ARG A 19 1.27 -13.23 8.10
C ARG A 19 0.79 -12.61 6.79
N VAL A 20 1.14 -11.35 6.57
CA VAL A 20 0.84 -10.65 5.30
C VAL A 20 1.52 -11.38 4.14
N ARG A 21 2.80 -11.68 4.26
CA ARG A 21 3.57 -12.45 3.28
C ARG A 21 2.93 -13.80 2.96
N ALA A 22 2.56 -14.56 3.98
CA ALA A 22 1.93 -15.87 3.82
C ALA A 22 0.59 -15.79 3.08
N LEU A 23 -0.23 -14.77 3.37
CA LEU A 23 -1.51 -14.57 2.69
C LEU A 23 -1.33 -14.16 1.22
N LEU A 24 -0.36 -13.29 0.92
CA LEU A 24 -0.03 -12.92 -0.46
C LEU A 24 0.46 -14.13 -1.28
N ALA A 25 1.27 -14.99 -0.67
CA ALA A 25 1.75 -16.22 -1.31
C ALA A 25 0.60 -17.21 -1.57
N LYS A 26 -0.31 -17.36 -0.60
CA LYS A 26 -1.44 -18.30 -0.69
C LYS A 26 -2.50 -17.83 -1.70
N TYR A 27 -2.71 -16.51 -1.82
CA TYR A 27 -3.78 -15.93 -2.62
C TYR A 27 -3.21 -15.00 -3.71
N PRO A 28 -2.90 -15.51 -4.91
CA PRO A 28 -2.21 -14.74 -5.96
C PRO A 28 -2.96 -13.49 -6.42
N LYS A 29 -4.28 -13.44 -6.25
CA LYS A 29 -5.13 -12.29 -6.64
C LYS A 29 -5.41 -11.30 -5.49
N LEU A 30 -4.89 -11.57 -4.29
CA LEU A 30 -5.04 -10.67 -3.16
C LEU A 30 -4.14 -9.46 -3.34
N MET A 31 -4.70 -8.27 -3.20
CA MET A 31 -3.98 -6.99 -3.10
C MET A 31 -4.01 -6.49 -1.66
N GLY A 32 -2.92 -5.92 -1.19
CA GLY A 32 -2.88 -5.22 0.09
C GLY A 32 -3.08 -3.71 -0.11
N GLU A 33 -3.79 -3.07 0.79
CA GLU A 33 -3.95 -1.62 0.84
C GLU A 33 -3.34 -1.09 2.14
N LEU A 34 -2.70 0.08 2.11
CA LEU A 34 -1.73 0.51 3.13
C LEU A 34 -2.19 1.69 4.00
N SER A 35 -3.42 2.21 3.83
CA SER A 35 -3.90 3.28 4.69
C SER A 35 -3.93 2.84 6.16
N TYR A 36 -3.46 3.69 7.04
CA TYR A 36 -3.45 3.45 8.49
C TYR A 36 -2.89 2.06 8.91
N ARG A 37 -1.98 1.48 8.13
CA ARG A 37 -1.39 0.18 8.47
C ARG A 37 -0.46 0.29 9.68
N PRO A 38 -0.78 -0.35 10.84
CA PRO A 38 0.10 -0.31 12.00
C PRO A 38 1.47 -0.94 11.70
N GLY A 39 2.53 -0.29 12.14
CA GLY A 39 3.91 -0.77 11.97
C GLY A 39 4.49 -0.58 10.55
N LEU A 40 3.78 0.10 9.66
CA LEU A 40 4.29 0.41 8.32
C LEU A 40 5.52 1.33 8.39
N THR A 41 5.45 2.34 9.26
CA THR A 41 6.54 3.31 9.46
C THR A 41 7.29 3.06 10.77
N ASP A 42 8.53 3.54 10.83
CA ASP A 42 9.45 3.36 11.95
C ASP A 42 9.28 4.39 13.09
N GLY A 43 8.26 5.24 12.99
CA GLY A 43 8.03 6.35 13.94
C GLY A 43 8.76 7.64 13.58
N ALA A 44 9.76 7.62 12.70
CA ALA A 44 10.42 8.80 12.13
C ALA A 44 9.83 9.22 10.76
N GLY A 45 8.87 8.46 10.27
CA GLY A 45 8.18 8.71 9.00
C GLY A 45 8.71 7.93 7.81
N GLY A 46 9.79 7.15 7.99
CA GLY A 46 10.30 6.20 7.02
C GLY A 46 9.66 4.82 7.15
N LEU A 47 9.85 3.95 6.17
CA LEU A 47 9.39 2.56 6.25
C LEU A 47 10.15 1.80 7.34
N SER A 48 9.42 0.99 8.09
CA SER A 48 10.07 -0.04 8.90
C SER A 48 10.83 -1.03 8.02
N ALA A 49 11.92 -1.61 8.52
CA ALA A 49 12.77 -2.52 7.74
C ALA A 49 11.99 -3.72 7.18
N GLU A 50 11.08 -4.28 7.97
CA GLU A 50 10.26 -5.43 7.56
C GLU A 50 9.31 -5.07 6.43
N TRP A 51 8.64 -3.93 6.51
CA TRP A 51 7.75 -3.46 5.45
C TRP A 51 8.50 -3.04 4.19
N LYS A 52 9.66 -2.39 4.33
CA LYS A 52 10.52 -2.07 3.19
C LYS A 52 10.88 -3.33 2.41
N ALA A 53 11.29 -4.39 3.10
CA ALA A 53 11.61 -5.67 2.47
C ALA A 53 10.39 -6.30 1.77
N LEU A 54 9.22 -6.32 2.45
CA LEU A 54 7.99 -6.87 1.88
C LEU A 54 7.51 -6.10 0.64
N LEU A 55 7.45 -4.77 0.74
CA LEU A 55 6.99 -3.91 -0.36
C LEU A 55 7.93 -3.93 -1.56
N THR A 56 9.24 -4.04 -1.33
CA THR A 56 10.22 -4.19 -2.41
C THR A 56 10.02 -5.52 -3.14
N ALA A 57 9.85 -6.61 -2.40
CA ALA A 57 9.71 -7.97 -2.96
C ALA A 57 8.36 -8.19 -3.66
N HIS A 58 7.30 -7.50 -3.24
CA HIS A 58 5.92 -7.70 -3.72
C HIS A 58 5.26 -6.38 -4.16
N SER A 59 6.02 -5.49 -4.77
CA SER A 59 5.55 -4.14 -5.13
C SER A 59 4.32 -4.12 -6.03
N GLU A 60 4.10 -5.15 -6.82
CA GLU A 60 2.92 -5.29 -7.70
C GLU A 60 1.63 -5.68 -6.96
N ARG A 61 1.70 -5.91 -5.65
CA ARG A 61 0.61 -6.44 -4.82
C ARG A 61 0.06 -5.44 -3.83
N PHE A 62 0.53 -4.18 -3.81
CA PHE A 62 0.13 -3.18 -2.84
C PHE A 62 -0.42 -1.90 -3.50
N LEU A 63 -1.28 -1.21 -2.74
CA LEU A 63 -1.94 0.03 -3.12
C LEU A 63 -1.80 1.05 -1.99
N VAL A 64 -1.63 2.31 -2.35
CA VAL A 64 -1.81 3.44 -1.42
C VAL A 64 -3.30 3.76 -1.36
N GLY A 65 -3.79 3.97 -0.15
CA GLY A 65 -5.13 4.47 0.11
C GLY A 65 -5.12 5.54 1.20
N SER A 66 -6.23 6.23 1.38
CA SER A 66 -6.38 7.31 2.36
C SER A 66 -7.42 7.03 3.43
N ASP A 67 -8.29 6.05 3.22
CA ASP A 67 -9.42 5.73 4.12
C ASP A 67 -10.28 6.97 4.46
N THR A 68 -10.47 7.87 3.49
CA THR A 68 -11.26 9.11 3.64
C THR A 68 -12.75 8.86 3.36
N TRP A 69 -13.37 8.02 4.17
CA TRP A 69 -14.76 7.57 3.99
C TRP A 69 -15.80 8.51 4.63
N ILE A 70 -15.38 9.46 5.48
CA ILE A 70 -16.26 10.48 6.09
C ILE A 70 -15.68 11.88 5.88
N ASN A 71 -16.55 12.90 5.86
CA ASN A 71 -16.16 14.29 5.58
C ASN A 71 -15.06 14.80 6.51
N ALA A 72 -15.09 14.45 7.79
CA ALA A 72 -14.08 14.88 8.75
C ALA A 72 -12.66 14.41 8.41
N ARG A 73 -12.50 13.30 7.69
CA ARG A 73 -11.18 12.80 7.29
C ARG A 73 -10.56 13.51 6.09
N TRP A 74 -11.38 14.21 5.28
CA TRP A 74 -10.85 14.97 4.15
C TRP A 74 -9.94 16.12 4.57
N ALA A 75 -10.15 16.69 5.75
CA ALA A 75 -9.24 17.71 6.28
C ALA A 75 -7.80 17.21 6.48
N GLY A 76 -7.61 15.92 6.74
CA GLY A 76 -6.29 15.28 6.90
C GLY A 76 -5.70 14.66 5.62
N TYR A 77 -6.43 14.68 4.51
CA TYR A 77 -6.05 13.96 3.28
C TYR A 77 -4.66 14.34 2.74
N GLU A 78 -4.37 15.64 2.67
CA GLU A 78 -3.08 16.12 2.17
C GLU A 78 -1.93 15.65 3.06
N GLY A 79 -2.11 15.68 4.39
CA GLY A 79 -1.14 15.16 5.35
C GLY A 79 -0.84 13.68 5.14
N LEU A 80 -1.89 12.86 4.96
CA LEU A 80 -1.75 11.43 4.67
C LEU A 80 -1.01 11.16 3.35
N MET A 81 -1.31 11.93 2.30
CA MET A 81 -0.64 11.76 1.03
C MET A 81 0.83 12.21 1.10
N ASN A 82 1.15 13.24 1.88
CA ASN A 82 2.53 13.66 2.12
C ASN A 82 3.29 12.62 2.94
N GLU A 83 2.66 11.99 3.92
CA GLU A 83 3.24 10.86 4.64
C GLU A 83 3.52 9.68 3.68
N ALA A 84 2.55 9.33 2.83
CA ALA A 84 2.75 8.29 1.83
C ALA A 84 3.92 8.59 0.88
N ARG A 85 4.07 9.83 0.42
CA ARG A 85 5.21 10.23 -0.40
C ARG A 85 6.55 10.06 0.31
N ARG A 86 6.60 10.36 1.62
CA ARG A 86 7.83 10.19 2.41
C ARG A 86 8.26 8.74 2.48
N TRP A 87 7.38 7.84 2.92
CA TRP A 87 7.77 6.43 3.02
C TRP A 87 7.91 5.72 1.66
N LEU A 88 7.21 6.16 0.59
CA LEU A 88 7.44 5.68 -0.76
C LEU A 88 8.85 6.00 -1.26
N ALA A 89 9.43 7.13 -0.84
CA ALA A 89 10.79 7.52 -1.21
C ALA A 89 11.87 6.58 -0.66
N ASP A 90 11.57 5.75 0.33
CA ASP A 90 12.48 4.73 0.84
C ASP A 90 12.58 3.48 -0.04
N LEU A 91 11.67 3.34 -1.01
CA LEU A 91 11.62 2.20 -1.93
C LEU A 91 12.43 2.50 -3.22
N PRO A 92 12.92 1.45 -3.90
CA PRO A 92 13.37 1.61 -5.27
C PRO A 92 12.28 2.25 -6.14
N GLU A 93 12.67 3.19 -7.01
CA GLU A 93 11.73 3.98 -7.82
C GLU A 93 10.68 3.12 -8.55
N PRO A 94 11.02 2.00 -9.21
CA PRO A 94 10.00 1.17 -9.86
C PRO A 94 8.98 0.57 -8.89
N ALA A 95 9.40 0.22 -7.66
CA ALA A 95 8.50 -0.30 -6.63
C ALA A 95 7.58 0.80 -6.09
N ALA A 96 8.15 1.97 -5.79
CA ALA A 96 7.39 3.13 -5.35
C ALA A 96 6.30 3.51 -6.35
N ARG A 97 6.63 3.59 -7.64
CA ARG A 97 5.70 3.94 -8.70
C ARG A 97 4.57 2.91 -8.84
N ARG A 98 4.88 1.61 -8.78
CA ARG A 98 3.85 0.56 -8.82
C ARG A 98 2.85 0.72 -7.68
N ILE A 99 3.33 0.90 -6.46
CA ILE A 99 2.48 1.02 -5.27
C ILE A 99 1.70 2.33 -5.29
N ALA A 100 2.33 3.44 -5.70
CA ALA A 100 1.71 4.75 -5.71
C ALA A 100 0.51 4.84 -6.65
N TRP A 101 0.58 4.25 -7.85
CA TRP A 101 -0.47 4.43 -8.85
C TRP A 101 -0.60 3.33 -9.92
N GLU A 102 0.50 2.68 -10.39
CA GLU A 102 0.43 1.74 -11.52
C GLU A 102 -0.44 0.52 -11.21
N ASN A 103 -0.36 -0.01 -9.99
CA ASN A 103 -1.19 -1.13 -9.57
C ASN A 103 -2.67 -0.77 -9.56
N GLY A 104 -3.01 0.42 -9.06
CA GLY A 104 -4.37 0.94 -9.08
C GLY A 104 -4.88 1.12 -10.51
N ALA A 105 -4.09 1.76 -11.37
CA ALA A 105 -4.44 1.94 -12.76
C ALA A 105 -4.71 0.61 -13.46
N ARG A 106 -3.84 -0.37 -13.29
CA ARG A 106 -4.02 -1.72 -13.84
C ARG A 106 -5.26 -2.43 -13.28
N LEU A 107 -5.47 -2.33 -11.98
CA LEU A 107 -6.58 -3.02 -11.30
C LEU A 107 -7.94 -2.49 -11.74
N PHE A 108 -8.04 -1.19 -11.94
CA PHE A 108 -9.29 -0.50 -12.31
C PHE A 108 -9.41 -0.21 -13.81
N GLY A 109 -8.44 -0.61 -14.63
CA GLY A 109 -8.47 -0.38 -16.08
C GLY A 109 -8.36 1.10 -16.45
N LEU A 110 -7.63 1.90 -15.66
CA LEU A 110 -7.42 3.32 -15.92
C LEU A 110 -6.30 3.52 -16.95
N PRO A 111 -6.37 4.58 -17.77
CA PRO A 111 -5.27 4.90 -18.67
C PRO A 111 -4.01 5.24 -17.88
N THR A 112 -2.87 4.72 -18.37
CA THR A 112 -1.57 5.07 -17.84
C THR A 112 -1.20 6.48 -18.29
N PRO A 113 -0.82 7.42 -17.40
CA PRO A 113 -0.32 8.71 -17.84
C PRO A 113 0.85 8.55 -18.81
N ALA A 114 0.86 9.35 -19.89
CA ALA A 114 2.01 9.43 -20.77
C ALA A 114 3.24 9.87 -19.94
N ARG A 115 4.38 9.27 -20.20
CA ARG A 115 5.66 9.65 -19.59
C ARG A 115 6.11 11.02 -20.08
#